data_4b8586f8f1ee7505390f574b666cd759
#
_entry.id   4b8586f8f1ee7505390f574b666cd759
#
_cell.length_a   1.000
_cell.length_b   1.000
_cell.length_c   1.000
_cell.angle_alpha   90.00
_cell.angle_beta   90.00
_cell.angle_gamma   90.00
#
_symmetry.space_group_name_H-M   'P 1'
#
loop_
_entity.id
_entity.type
_entity.pdbx_description
1 polymer ?
#
loop_
_entity_poly.entity_id
_entity_poly.type
_entity_poly.pdbx_seq_one_letter_code
_entity_poly.pdbx_strand_id
1 'polypeptide(L)'
;MERLIAGAALAAAFMLAGCAPHAVKPGSTITLSLDEAGNKAIDPDEQKVLDALKMIESGRIQLAVDGPLAEVIAKYEALHAGKSGKVFCAEGMLDALVYATAVDKAQGGKSGAPVEVIGPAWARAYWARGYAYSEMGRYADARVELEKALALSPMNSQYKSELAFAYERSRDWEKMLALYKEAQDAAAISGSPEHASDLECVALRGQGYALVELHRLDEAVKAYRDCLKLKPGEPKSLGELGYIRDLRARSH
;
A
#
# COMPACT_ATOMS: atom_id res chain seq x y z
N MET A 1 -39.13 11.56 -14.63
CA MET A 1 -38.53 10.40 -15.32
C MET A 1 -37.35 9.97 -14.46
N GLU A 2 -37.62 9.11 -13.51
CA GLU A 2 -36.61 8.51 -12.61
C GLU A 2 -35.85 7.45 -13.36
N ARG A 3 -34.52 7.59 -13.46
CA ARG A 3 -33.65 6.51 -13.92
C ARG A 3 -33.17 5.72 -12.71
N LEU A 4 -33.74 4.54 -12.55
CA LEU A 4 -33.22 3.50 -11.66
C LEU A 4 -31.83 3.08 -12.15
N ILE A 5 -30.83 3.27 -11.31
CA ILE A 5 -29.49 2.67 -11.50
C ILE A 5 -29.56 1.27 -10.91
N ALA A 6 -29.67 0.28 -11.79
CA ALA A 6 -29.58 -1.13 -11.40
C ALA A 6 -28.10 -1.48 -11.22
N GLY A 7 -27.66 -1.64 -9.97
CA GLY A 7 -26.37 -2.25 -9.67
C GLY A 7 -26.42 -3.74 -9.95
N ALA A 8 -25.74 -4.20 -11.00
CA ALA A 8 -25.60 -5.62 -11.29
C ALA A 8 -24.55 -6.23 -10.35
N ALA A 9 -25.01 -7.00 -9.35
CA ALA A 9 -24.16 -7.89 -8.58
C ALA A 9 -23.86 -9.13 -9.45
N LEU A 10 -22.68 -9.20 -10.04
CA LEU A 10 -22.24 -10.38 -10.78
C LEU A 10 -21.65 -11.39 -9.78
N ALA A 11 -22.44 -12.40 -9.40
CA ALA A 11 -21.95 -13.59 -8.74
C ALA A 11 -21.36 -14.53 -9.82
N ALA A 12 -20.07 -14.44 -10.10
CA ALA A 12 -19.40 -15.36 -11.01
C ALA A 12 -18.96 -16.61 -10.24
N ALA A 13 -19.69 -17.71 -10.41
CA ALA A 13 -19.25 -19.04 -9.99
C ALA A 13 -18.37 -19.64 -11.09
N PHE A 14 -17.05 -19.64 -10.91
CA PHE A 14 -16.12 -20.35 -11.79
C PHE A 14 -15.81 -21.74 -11.22
N MET A 15 -16.32 -22.78 -11.89
CA MET A 15 -15.86 -24.17 -11.72
C MET A 15 -14.76 -24.44 -12.74
N LEU A 16 -13.49 -24.47 -12.30
CA LEU A 16 -12.38 -25.04 -13.07
C LEU A 16 -11.81 -26.23 -12.28
N ALA A 17 -11.98 -27.42 -12.82
CA ALA A 17 -11.39 -28.64 -12.30
C ALA A 17 -9.91 -28.73 -12.69
N GLY A 18 -9.01 -28.94 -11.72
CA GLY A 18 -7.66 -29.43 -12.01
C GLY A 18 -6.50 -28.57 -11.53
N CYS A 19 -6.52 -28.17 -10.28
CA CYS A 19 -5.45 -27.79 -9.33
C CYS A 19 -6.22 -27.25 -8.13
N ALA A 20 -5.98 -27.75 -6.92
CA ALA A 20 -6.85 -27.38 -5.79
C ALA A 20 -6.96 -25.86 -5.67
N PRO A 21 -8.08 -25.24 -6.07
CA PRO A 21 -8.22 -23.80 -5.99
C PRO A 21 -8.35 -23.44 -4.51
N HIS A 22 -7.66 -22.41 -4.10
CA HIS A 22 -7.95 -21.78 -2.82
C HIS A 22 -9.37 -21.22 -2.90
N ALA A 23 -10.35 -21.99 -2.42
CA ALA A 23 -11.74 -21.62 -2.51
C ALA A 23 -11.98 -20.33 -1.73
N VAL A 24 -12.61 -19.36 -2.38
CA VAL A 24 -13.19 -18.20 -1.70
C VAL A 24 -14.14 -18.71 -0.63
N LYS A 25 -14.00 -18.24 0.61
CA LYS A 25 -14.85 -18.67 1.72
C LYS A 25 -16.31 -18.37 1.44
N PRO A 26 -17.25 -19.26 1.82
CA PRO A 26 -18.67 -18.98 1.71
C PRO A 26 -19.03 -17.65 2.38
N GLY A 27 -19.78 -16.80 1.69
CA GLY A 27 -20.19 -15.48 2.19
C GLY A 27 -19.16 -14.36 2.01
N SER A 28 -17.97 -14.63 1.45
CA SER A 28 -17.04 -13.56 1.08
C SER A 28 -17.50 -12.82 -0.18
N THR A 29 -17.25 -11.51 -0.21
CA THR A 29 -17.66 -10.63 -1.31
C THR A 29 -16.48 -9.80 -1.81
N ILE A 30 -16.46 -9.52 -3.12
CA ILE A 30 -15.56 -8.56 -3.75
C ILE A 30 -16.44 -7.50 -4.43
N THR A 31 -16.29 -6.24 -4.00
CA THR A 31 -17.03 -5.10 -4.54
C THR A 31 -16.05 -4.04 -4.99
N LEU A 32 -15.82 -3.96 -6.32
CA LEU A 32 -14.99 -2.95 -6.95
C LEU A 32 -15.84 -2.13 -7.92
N SER A 33 -15.55 -0.82 -8.02
CA SER A 33 -16.15 0.04 -9.01
C SER A 33 -15.55 -0.24 -10.39
N LEU A 34 -16.40 -0.56 -11.38
CA LEU A 34 -15.99 -0.82 -12.76
C LEU A 34 -16.70 0.16 -13.70
N ASP A 35 -16.03 0.56 -14.78
CA ASP A 35 -16.62 1.30 -15.88
C ASP A 35 -17.43 0.39 -16.81
N GLU A 36 -18.05 0.98 -17.84
CA GLU A 36 -18.86 0.23 -18.83
C GLU A 36 -18.04 -0.81 -19.62
N ALA A 37 -16.72 -0.65 -19.70
CA ALA A 37 -15.81 -1.58 -20.37
C ALA A 37 -15.26 -2.65 -19.40
N GLY A 38 -15.65 -2.62 -18.12
CA GLY A 38 -15.19 -3.55 -17.10
C GLY A 38 -13.81 -3.22 -16.49
N ASN A 39 -13.25 -2.04 -16.78
CA ASN A 39 -12.04 -1.57 -16.15
C ASN A 39 -12.37 -0.94 -14.78
N LYS A 40 -11.37 -0.83 -13.93
CA LYS A 40 -11.53 -0.14 -12.64
C LYS A 40 -12.00 1.31 -12.87
N ALA A 41 -13.11 1.69 -12.26
CA ALA A 41 -13.59 3.06 -12.19
C ALA A 41 -13.21 3.68 -10.83
N ILE A 42 -12.97 4.99 -10.84
CA ILE A 42 -12.74 5.76 -9.61
C ILE A 42 -14.11 6.09 -9.01
N ASP A 43 -14.35 5.61 -7.80
CA ASP A 43 -15.58 5.96 -7.09
C ASP A 43 -15.49 7.37 -6.46
N PRO A 44 -16.63 7.96 -6.02
CA PRO A 44 -16.64 9.31 -5.47
C PRO A 44 -15.78 9.49 -4.21
N ASP A 45 -15.63 8.48 -3.37
CA ASP A 45 -14.80 8.56 -2.18
C ASP A 45 -13.31 8.46 -2.54
N GLU A 46 -12.96 7.60 -3.51
CA GLU A 46 -11.61 7.54 -4.07
C GLU A 46 -11.23 8.89 -4.70
N GLN A 47 -12.15 9.53 -5.44
CA GLN A 47 -11.92 10.86 -6.00
C GLN A 47 -11.68 11.92 -4.91
N LYS A 48 -12.45 11.88 -3.81
CA LYS A 48 -12.21 12.78 -2.66
C LYS A 48 -10.80 12.63 -2.09
N VAL A 49 -10.31 11.39 -1.96
CA VAL A 49 -8.94 11.14 -1.47
C VAL A 49 -7.89 11.68 -2.45
N LEU A 50 -8.10 11.49 -3.77
CA LEU A 50 -7.20 12.04 -4.78
C LEU A 50 -7.17 13.58 -4.76
N ASP A 51 -8.31 14.23 -4.55
CA ASP A 51 -8.36 15.67 -4.42
C ASP A 51 -7.73 16.16 -3.10
N ALA A 52 -7.84 15.38 -2.01
CA ALA A 52 -7.13 15.66 -0.77
C ALA A 52 -5.60 15.58 -0.95
N LEU A 53 -5.10 14.63 -1.73
CA LEU A 53 -3.65 14.54 -2.06
C LEU A 53 -3.18 15.80 -2.80
N LYS A 54 -3.94 16.32 -3.77
CA LYS A 54 -3.63 17.59 -4.44
C LYS A 54 -3.64 18.77 -3.45
N MET A 55 -4.51 18.74 -2.43
CA MET A 55 -4.49 19.74 -1.36
C MET A 55 -3.21 19.67 -0.54
N ILE A 56 -2.75 18.47 -0.20
CA ILE A 56 -1.48 18.26 0.52
C ILE A 56 -0.31 18.78 -0.31
N GLU A 57 -0.21 18.41 -1.57
CA GLU A 57 0.83 18.87 -2.51
C GLU A 57 0.84 20.40 -2.67
N SER A 58 -0.32 21.06 -2.57
CA SER A 58 -0.44 22.52 -2.62
C SER A 58 -0.24 23.21 -1.26
N GLY A 59 0.21 22.49 -0.22
CA GLY A 59 0.47 23.02 1.12
C GLY A 59 -0.76 23.17 2.01
N ARG A 60 -1.96 22.80 1.54
CA ARG A 60 -3.20 22.88 2.32
C ARG A 60 -3.41 21.61 3.17
N ILE A 61 -2.35 21.19 3.86
CA ILE A 61 -2.26 19.86 4.50
C ILE A 61 -3.35 19.70 5.57
N GLN A 62 -3.47 20.65 6.51
CA GLN A 62 -4.45 20.53 7.60
C GLN A 62 -5.88 20.49 7.09
N LEU A 63 -6.20 21.27 6.05
CA LEU A 63 -7.54 21.26 5.46
C LEU A 63 -7.87 19.90 4.79
N ALA A 64 -6.89 19.26 4.18
CA ALA A 64 -7.07 17.92 3.63
C ALA A 64 -7.33 16.88 4.73
N VAL A 65 -6.61 16.98 5.84
CA VAL A 65 -6.74 16.07 6.99
C VAL A 65 -8.09 16.20 7.67
N ASP A 66 -8.52 17.43 7.99
CA ASP A 66 -9.75 17.72 8.77
C ASP A 66 -11.04 17.65 7.92
N GLY A 67 -10.93 17.80 6.62
CA GLY A 67 -12.04 17.76 5.67
C GLY A 67 -12.16 16.40 4.97
N PRO A 68 -11.80 16.33 3.66
CA PRO A 68 -12.12 15.17 2.83
C PRO A 68 -11.56 13.84 3.35
N LEU A 69 -10.37 13.82 3.96
CA LEU A 69 -9.83 12.57 4.52
C LEU A 69 -10.59 12.13 5.76
N ALA A 70 -10.93 13.05 6.67
CA ALA A 70 -11.73 12.74 7.85
C ALA A 70 -13.13 12.25 7.47
N GLU A 71 -13.79 12.88 6.47
CA GLU A 71 -15.10 12.47 5.98
C GLU A 71 -15.11 11.03 5.44
N VAL A 72 -14.15 10.70 4.56
CA VAL A 72 -14.04 9.35 3.99
C VAL A 72 -13.81 8.33 5.09
N ILE A 73 -12.86 8.57 5.99
CA ILE A 73 -12.55 7.65 7.07
C ILE A 73 -13.76 7.43 7.97
N ALA A 74 -14.40 8.50 8.45
CA ALA A 74 -15.56 8.40 9.33
C ALA A 74 -16.73 7.64 8.70
N LYS A 75 -16.96 7.85 7.38
CA LYS A 75 -17.97 7.11 6.62
C LYS A 75 -17.73 5.60 6.66
N TYR A 76 -16.52 5.15 6.36
CA TYR A 76 -16.21 3.72 6.31
C TYR A 76 -16.11 3.09 7.71
N GLU A 77 -15.58 3.81 8.70
CA GLU A 77 -15.59 3.36 10.09
C GLU A 77 -17.04 3.14 10.58
N ALA A 78 -17.96 4.06 10.29
CA ALA A 78 -19.36 3.91 10.63
C ALA A 78 -20.05 2.75 9.88
N LEU A 79 -19.74 2.59 8.57
CA LEU A 79 -20.31 1.53 7.73
C LEU A 79 -19.92 0.12 8.22
N HIS A 80 -18.72 -0.03 8.77
CA HIS A 80 -18.17 -1.31 9.22
C HIS A 80 -18.18 -1.49 10.74
N ALA A 81 -18.68 -0.50 11.50
CA ALA A 81 -18.79 -0.59 12.94
C ALA A 81 -19.65 -1.80 13.37
N GLY A 82 -19.14 -2.63 14.25
CA GLY A 82 -19.86 -3.77 14.80
C GLY A 82 -20.08 -4.96 13.85
N LYS A 83 -19.61 -4.89 12.60
CA LYS A 83 -19.68 -6.04 11.68
C LYS A 83 -18.66 -7.11 12.08
N SER A 84 -19.12 -8.37 12.08
CA SER A 84 -18.23 -9.53 12.19
C SER A 84 -17.65 -9.86 10.81
N GLY A 85 -16.34 -9.99 10.71
CA GLY A 85 -15.66 -10.31 9.46
C GLY A 85 -14.48 -9.38 9.23
N LYS A 86 -13.66 -9.72 8.23
CA LYS A 86 -12.52 -8.88 7.84
C LYS A 86 -12.86 -8.11 6.58
N VAL A 87 -12.50 -6.84 6.59
CA VAL A 87 -12.60 -5.97 5.44
C VAL A 87 -11.19 -5.71 4.92
N PHE A 88 -11.01 -5.85 3.60
CA PHE A 88 -9.79 -5.46 2.91
C PHE A 88 -10.11 -4.46 1.81
N CYS A 89 -9.17 -3.58 1.56
CA CYS A 89 -9.24 -2.59 0.49
C CYS A 89 -8.27 -2.98 -0.62
N ALA A 90 -8.76 -3.12 -1.85
CA ALA A 90 -7.99 -3.53 -3.01
C ALA A 90 -7.88 -2.40 -4.03
N GLU A 91 -6.70 -2.27 -4.63
CA GLU A 91 -6.43 -1.33 -5.71
C GLU A 91 -6.99 -1.82 -7.06
N GLY A 92 -7.07 -3.14 -7.23
CA GLY A 92 -7.55 -3.78 -8.45
C GLY A 92 -7.98 -5.23 -8.22
N MET A 93 -8.21 -5.94 -9.34
CA MET A 93 -8.72 -7.31 -9.28
C MET A 93 -7.67 -8.30 -8.75
N LEU A 94 -6.39 -8.08 -9.05
CA LEU A 94 -5.32 -9.02 -8.65
C LEU A 94 -5.17 -9.07 -7.13
N ASP A 95 -5.03 -7.93 -6.48
CA ASP A 95 -4.92 -7.84 -5.03
C ASP A 95 -6.25 -8.19 -4.34
N ALA A 96 -7.40 -7.87 -4.95
CA ALA A 96 -8.69 -8.30 -4.45
C ALA A 96 -8.80 -9.85 -4.36
N LEU A 97 -8.35 -10.57 -5.39
CA LEU A 97 -8.30 -12.02 -5.38
C LEU A 97 -7.31 -12.56 -4.34
N VAL A 98 -6.15 -11.92 -4.21
CA VAL A 98 -5.17 -12.26 -3.17
C VAL A 98 -5.79 -12.10 -1.78
N TYR A 99 -6.46 -10.98 -1.50
CA TYR A 99 -7.11 -10.75 -0.20
C TYR A 99 -8.25 -11.73 0.07
N ALA A 100 -9.05 -12.05 -0.94
CA ALA A 100 -10.16 -12.98 -0.80
C ALA A 100 -9.70 -14.43 -0.54
N THR A 101 -8.49 -14.81 -0.96
CA THR A 101 -8.01 -16.20 -0.96
C THR A 101 -6.82 -16.46 -0.04
N ALA A 102 -5.83 -15.57 0.01
CA ALA A 102 -4.53 -15.83 0.63
C ALA A 102 -4.43 -15.42 2.10
N VAL A 103 -5.21 -14.43 2.54
CA VAL A 103 -5.14 -13.91 3.91
C VAL A 103 -5.55 -14.95 4.95
N ASP A 104 -6.31 -15.97 4.54
CA ASP A 104 -6.68 -17.08 5.41
C ASP A 104 -5.49 -17.93 5.87
N LYS A 105 -4.49 -18.11 4.99
CA LYS A 105 -3.28 -18.89 5.31
C LYS A 105 -2.35 -18.15 6.27
N ALA A 106 -2.14 -16.86 6.06
CA ALA A 106 -1.25 -16.03 6.87
C ALA A 106 -1.75 -15.85 8.32
N GLN A 107 -3.05 -16.05 8.55
CA GLN A 107 -3.69 -15.91 9.85
C GLN A 107 -4.08 -17.24 10.50
N GLY A 108 -3.47 -18.34 10.07
CA GLY A 108 -3.62 -19.64 10.68
C GLY A 108 -4.92 -20.39 10.36
N GLY A 109 -5.63 -20.04 9.30
CA GLY A 109 -6.72 -20.83 8.70
C GLY A 109 -7.93 -21.17 9.58
N LYS A 110 -8.03 -20.60 10.79
CA LYS A 110 -9.03 -20.98 11.79
C LYS A 110 -10.27 -20.08 11.85
N SER A 111 -10.24 -18.95 11.20
CA SER A 111 -11.38 -18.02 11.18
C SER A 111 -12.26 -18.30 9.96
N GLY A 112 -13.36 -19.04 10.14
CA GLY A 112 -14.41 -19.22 9.14
C GLY A 112 -15.22 -17.96 8.81
N ALA A 113 -14.77 -16.78 9.26
CA ALA A 113 -15.46 -15.52 9.02
C ALA A 113 -15.35 -15.12 7.55
N PRO A 114 -16.43 -14.58 6.96
CA PRO A 114 -16.42 -14.07 5.60
C PRO A 114 -15.45 -12.89 5.47
N VAL A 115 -14.87 -12.72 4.28
CA VAL A 115 -14.02 -11.60 3.91
C VAL A 115 -14.80 -10.68 2.98
N GLU A 116 -14.83 -9.41 3.29
CA GLU A 116 -15.34 -8.36 2.41
C GLU A 116 -14.16 -7.62 1.79
N VAL A 117 -14.05 -7.62 0.46
CA VAL A 117 -13.04 -6.85 -0.27
C VAL A 117 -13.75 -5.71 -0.99
N ILE A 118 -13.32 -4.49 -0.73
CA ILE A 118 -13.87 -3.25 -1.29
C ILE A 118 -12.81 -2.45 -2.05
N GLY A 119 -13.21 -1.38 -2.74
CA GLY A 119 -12.30 -0.45 -3.39
C GLY A 119 -11.34 0.25 -2.41
N PRO A 120 -10.32 0.94 -2.92
CA PRO A 120 -9.18 1.39 -2.12
C PRO A 120 -9.44 2.63 -1.24
N ALA A 121 -10.57 3.31 -1.41
CA ALA A 121 -10.82 4.65 -0.84
C ALA A 121 -10.51 4.73 0.67
N TRP A 122 -10.94 3.76 1.45
CA TRP A 122 -10.76 3.76 2.91
C TRP A 122 -9.30 3.61 3.32
N ALA A 123 -8.61 2.59 2.82
CA ALA A 123 -7.19 2.37 3.11
C ALA A 123 -6.33 3.54 2.60
N ARG A 124 -6.66 4.03 1.40
CA ARG A 124 -5.97 5.17 0.78
C ARG A 124 -6.20 6.47 1.58
N ALA A 125 -7.36 6.66 2.19
CA ALA A 125 -7.60 7.82 3.06
C ALA A 125 -6.74 7.79 4.34
N TYR A 126 -6.58 6.61 4.97
CA TYR A 126 -5.65 6.46 6.07
C TYR A 126 -4.19 6.68 5.64
N TRP A 127 -3.78 6.11 4.50
CA TRP A 127 -2.44 6.33 3.95
C TRP A 127 -2.19 7.82 3.67
N ALA A 128 -3.11 8.50 2.99
CA ALA A 128 -2.97 9.92 2.67
C ALA A 128 -2.89 10.80 3.93
N ARG A 129 -3.63 10.44 4.99
CA ARG A 129 -3.54 11.14 6.28
C ARG A 129 -2.20 10.85 6.98
N GLY A 130 -1.69 9.63 6.90
CA GLY A 130 -0.36 9.27 7.37
C GLY A 130 0.75 10.01 6.63
N TYR A 131 0.65 10.09 5.31
CA TYR A 131 1.53 10.90 4.48
C TYR A 131 1.48 12.39 4.88
N ALA A 132 0.28 12.96 5.04
CA ALA A 132 0.10 14.33 5.51
C ALA A 132 0.78 14.58 6.87
N TYR A 133 0.65 13.66 7.81
CA TYR A 133 1.33 13.77 9.10
C TYR A 133 2.86 13.66 8.98
N SER A 134 3.38 12.86 8.06
CA SER A 134 4.82 12.80 7.77
C SER A 134 5.33 14.13 7.24
N GLU A 135 4.61 14.77 6.29
CA GLU A 135 4.93 16.10 5.77
C GLU A 135 4.89 17.19 6.86
N MET A 136 4.05 17.03 7.88
CA MET A 136 3.99 17.91 9.04
C MET A 136 5.04 17.57 10.12
N GLY A 137 5.88 16.58 9.93
CA GLY A 137 6.86 16.09 10.92
C GLY A 137 6.24 15.31 12.09
N ARG A 138 4.96 14.94 12.00
CA ARG A 138 4.20 14.21 13.02
C ARG A 138 4.34 12.69 12.83
N TYR A 139 5.56 12.18 12.84
CA TYR A 139 5.86 10.79 12.48
C TYR A 139 5.19 9.73 13.37
N ALA A 140 4.94 10.03 14.66
CA ALA A 140 4.21 9.12 15.54
C ALA A 140 2.75 8.94 15.09
N ASP A 141 2.09 10.04 14.73
CA ASP A 141 0.72 10.02 14.21
C ASP A 141 0.68 9.36 12.82
N ALA A 142 1.68 9.65 11.98
CA ALA A 142 1.81 9.03 10.67
C ALA A 142 1.86 7.50 10.78
N ARG A 143 2.65 6.94 11.69
CA ARG A 143 2.72 5.48 11.90
C ARG A 143 1.36 4.88 12.25
N VAL A 144 0.61 5.51 13.14
CA VAL A 144 -0.73 5.03 13.53
C VAL A 144 -1.67 4.93 12.32
N GLU A 145 -1.67 5.96 11.48
CA GLU A 145 -2.54 5.98 10.29
C GLU A 145 -2.07 4.99 9.21
N LEU A 146 -0.77 4.87 9.00
CA LEU A 146 -0.19 3.92 8.04
C LEU A 146 -0.39 2.46 8.48
N GLU A 147 -0.35 2.18 9.78
CA GLU A 147 -0.69 0.85 10.32
C GLU A 147 -2.17 0.51 10.08
N LYS A 148 -3.09 1.49 10.20
CA LYS A 148 -4.51 1.30 9.84
C LYS A 148 -4.69 1.05 8.33
N ALA A 149 -3.97 1.79 7.49
CA ALA A 149 -3.97 1.55 6.04
C ALA A 149 -3.51 0.12 5.71
N LEU A 150 -2.43 -0.34 6.34
CA LEU A 150 -1.90 -1.70 6.16
C LEU A 150 -2.79 -2.79 6.76
N ALA A 151 -3.56 -2.51 7.81
CA ALA A 151 -4.56 -3.44 8.32
C ALA A 151 -5.65 -3.73 7.27
N LEU A 152 -5.98 -2.73 6.45
CA LEU A 152 -6.94 -2.86 5.34
C LEU A 152 -6.30 -3.35 4.03
N SER A 153 -5.03 -3.04 3.79
CA SER A 153 -4.31 -3.39 2.56
C SER A 153 -2.90 -3.96 2.87
N PRO A 154 -2.82 -5.15 3.49
CA PRO A 154 -1.56 -5.67 4.05
C PRO A 154 -0.48 -5.98 3.03
N MET A 155 -0.82 -6.09 1.75
CA MET A 155 0.10 -6.36 0.64
C MET A 155 0.41 -5.09 -0.18
N ASN A 156 0.03 -3.89 0.30
CA ASN A 156 0.32 -2.66 -0.43
C ASN A 156 1.77 -2.21 -0.20
N SER A 157 2.59 -2.29 -1.26
CA SER A 157 4.02 -1.96 -1.25
C SER A 157 4.27 -0.49 -0.89
N GLN A 158 3.46 0.43 -1.42
CA GLN A 158 3.59 1.86 -1.14
C GLN A 158 3.35 2.17 0.34
N TYR A 159 2.28 1.61 0.93
CA TYR A 159 1.97 1.85 2.35
C TYR A 159 3.07 1.31 3.28
N LYS A 160 3.67 0.17 2.92
CA LYS A 160 4.83 -0.39 3.65
C LYS A 160 6.05 0.53 3.56
N SER A 161 6.33 1.07 2.38
CA SER A 161 7.44 2.01 2.16
C SER A 161 7.25 3.31 2.95
N GLU A 162 6.04 3.85 2.99
CA GLU A 162 5.72 5.05 3.78
C GLU A 162 5.83 4.78 5.30
N LEU A 163 5.37 3.62 5.75
CA LEU A 163 5.54 3.23 7.15
C LEU A 163 7.02 3.07 7.50
N ALA A 164 7.82 2.46 6.61
CA ALA A 164 9.26 2.35 6.78
C ALA A 164 9.92 3.72 6.93
N PHE A 165 9.56 4.68 6.06
CA PHE A 165 10.05 6.06 6.14
C PHE A 165 9.67 6.74 7.48
N ALA A 166 8.47 6.49 7.99
CA ALA A 166 8.04 7.06 9.27
C ALA A 166 8.86 6.55 10.49
N TYR A 167 9.65 5.48 10.34
CA TYR A 167 10.60 5.00 11.35
C TYR A 167 11.98 5.69 11.28
N GLU A 168 12.30 6.41 10.22
CA GLU A 168 13.59 7.11 10.03
C GLU A 168 13.92 8.02 11.22
N ARG A 169 12.97 8.85 11.66
CA ARG A 169 13.18 9.79 12.77
C ARG A 169 13.41 9.14 14.14
N SER A 170 12.90 7.94 14.33
CA SER A 170 13.20 7.16 15.54
C SER A 170 14.53 6.39 15.44
N ARG A 171 15.18 6.44 14.27
CA ARG A 171 16.42 5.70 13.96
C ARG A 171 16.29 4.19 14.19
N ASP A 172 15.09 3.67 14.01
CA ASP A 172 14.84 2.22 14.08
C ASP A 172 15.15 1.58 12.72
N TRP A 173 16.44 1.56 12.40
CA TRP A 173 16.94 1.16 11.08
C TRP A 173 16.65 -0.30 10.75
N GLU A 174 16.63 -1.18 11.73
CA GLU A 174 16.27 -2.59 11.51
C GLU A 174 14.79 -2.73 11.18
N LYS A 175 13.91 -2.01 11.85
CA LYS A 175 12.47 -1.99 11.53
C LYS A 175 12.22 -1.38 10.16
N MET A 176 12.89 -0.28 9.84
CA MET A 176 12.86 0.36 8.53
C MET A 176 13.29 -0.61 7.43
N LEU A 177 14.44 -1.31 7.61
CA LEU A 177 14.94 -2.30 6.68
C LEU A 177 13.96 -3.46 6.48
N ALA A 178 13.37 -3.98 7.56
CA ALA A 178 12.39 -5.06 7.49
C ALA A 178 11.15 -4.66 6.67
N LEU A 179 10.61 -3.47 6.93
CA LEU A 179 9.43 -2.96 6.21
C LEU A 179 9.71 -2.72 4.72
N TYR A 180 10.90 -2.20 4.36
CA TYR A 180 11.27 -2.06 2.96
C TYR A 180 11.49 -3.40 2.24
N LYS A 181 11.97 -4.43 2.93
CA LYS A 181 12.02 -5.79 2.36
C LYS A 181 10.61 -6.32 2.09
N GLU A 182 9.71 -6.16 3.06
CA GLU A 182 8.30 -6.53 2.85
C GLU A 182 7.63 -5.70 1.73
N ALA A 183 8.01 -4.44 1.57
CA ALA A 183 7.52 -3.59 0.47
C ALA A 183 8.03 -4.10 -0.89
N GLN A 184 9.30 -4.52 -0.97
CA GLN A 184 9.86 -5.12 -2.17
C GLN A 184 9.12 -6.40 -2.55
N ASP A 185 8.91 -7.32 -1.60
CA ASP A 185 8.18 -8.57 -1.84
C ASP A 185 6.74 -8.31 -2.32
N ALA A 186 6.11 -7.25 -1.82
CA ALA A 186 4.75 -6.88 -2.19
C ALA A 186 4.64 -6.14 -3.54
N ALA A 187 5.73 -5.60 -4.07
CA ALA A 187 5.69 -4.79 -5.30
C ALA A 187 5.14 -5.56 -6.51
N ALA A 188 5.41 -6.86 -6.60
CA ALA A 188 5.03 -7.71 -7.73
C ALA A 188 3.51 -7.82 -7.95
N ILE A 189 2.68 -7.55 -6.93
CA ILE A 189 1.21 -7.61 -7.05
C ILE A 189 0.59 -6.23 -7.33
N SER A 190 1.39 -5.21 -7.55
CA SER A 190 0.97 -3.80 -7.64
C SER A 190 0.71 -3.37 -9.10
N GLY A 191 -0.35 -3.86 -9.72
CA GLY A 191 -0.83 -3.34 -10.99
C GLY A 191 0.03 -3.71 -12.20
N SER A 192 0.52 -2.71 -12.97
CA SER A 192 1.33 -2.97 -14.17
C SER A 192 2.79 -3.30 -13.82
N PRO A 193 3.51 -4.02 -14.72
CA PRO A 193 4.94 -4.32 -14.52
C PRO A 193 5.82 -3.08 -14.32
N GLU A 194 5.48 -1.97 -14.99
CA GLU A 194 6.20 -0.70 -14.83
C GLU A 194 6.01 -0.14 -13.43
N HIS A 195 4.77 -0.08 -12.94
CA HIS A 195 4.46 0.37 -11.60
C HIS A 195 5.10 -0.53 -10.52
N ALA A 196 5.09 -1.86 -10.73
CA ALA A 196 5.79 -2.79 -9.85
C ALA A 196 7.29 -2.50 -9.77
N SER A 197 7.93 -2.22 -10.92
CA SER A 197 9.36 -1.86 -10.97
C SER A 197 9.65 -0.54 -10.26
N ASP A 198 8.74 0.43 -10.32
CA ASP A 198 8.86 1.70 -9.61
C ASP A 198 8.82 1.49 -8.10
N LEU A 199 7.84 0.74 -7.61
CA LEU A 199 7.67 0.42 -6.20
C LEU A 199 8.85 -0.40 -5.66
N GLU A 200 9.31 -1.39 -6.44
CA GLU A 200 10.47 -2.20 -6.06
C GLU A 200 11.75 -1.35 -5.95
N CYS A 201 11.98 -0.44 -6.90
CA CYS A 201 13.13 0.47 -6.85
C CYS A 201 13.03 1.42 -5.65
N VAL A 202 11.84 1.93 -5.29
CA VAL A 202 11.62 2.71 -4.06
C VAL A 202 12.00 1.90 -2.83
N ALA A 203 11.54 0.67 -2.73
CA ALA A 203 11.83 -0.23 -1.62
C ALA A 203 13.33 -0.54 -1.51
N LEU A 204 14.00 -0.84 -2.64
CA LEU A 204 15.44 -1.09 -2.69
C LEU A 204 16.27 0.13 -2.26
N ARG A 205 15.87 1.35 -2.64
CA ARG A 205 16.53 2.57 -2.15
C ARG A 205 16.38 2.74 -0.65
N GLY A 206 15.18 2.51 -0.12
CA GLY A 206 14.93 2.55 1.32
C GLY A 206 15.73 1.51 2.09
N GLN A 207 15.87 0.28 1.56
CA GLN A 207 16.78 -0.72 2.10
C GLN A 207 18.22 -0.22 2.11
N GLY A 208 18.68 0.32 0.97
CA GLY A 208 20.02 0.87 0.84
C GLY A 208 20.32 1.93 1.90
N TYR A 209 19.40 2.87 2.10
CA TYR A 209 19.53 3.89 3.12
C TYR A 209 19.63 3.31 4.53
N ALA A 210 18.70 2.43 4.92
CA ALA A 210 18.73 1.78 6.24
C ALA A 210 20.04 0.99 6.45
N LEU A 211 20.55 0.32 5.40
CA LEU A 211 21.79 -0.44 5.46
C LEU A 211 23.03 0.45 5.60
N VAL A 212 23.03 1.66 5.02
CA VAL A 212 24.09 2.66 5.26
C VAL A 212 24.14 3.06 6.73
N GLU A 213 22.98 3.38 7.31
CA GLU A 213 22.85 3.75 8.73
C GLU A 213 23.24 2.60 9.68
N LEU A 214 23.04 1.36 9.26
CA LEU A 214 23.48 0.13 9.95
C LEU A 214 24.97 -0.21 9.70
N HIS A 215 25.71 0.61 8.96
CA HIS A 215 27.09 0.34 8.55
C HIS A 215 27.30 -0.93 7.71
N ARG A 216 26.23 -1.44 7.07
CA ARG A 216 26.23 -2.63 6.21
C ARG A 216 26.43 -2.22 4.74
N LEU A 217 27.57 -1.56 4.47
CA LEU A 217 27.82 -0.84 3.21
C LEU A 217 27.82 -1.74 1.95
N ASP A 218 28.25 -3.00 2.05
CA ASP A 218 28.24 -3.92 0.90
C ASP A 218 26.80 -4.29 0.47
N GLU A 219 25.95 -4.52 1.46
CA GLU A 219 24.53 -4.79 1.21
C GLU A 219 23.80 -3.54 0.68
N ALA A 220 24.15 -2.35 1.19
CA ALA A 220 23.61 -1.09 0.67
C ALA A 220 23.97 -0.89 -0.81
N VAL A 221 25.23 -1.12 -1.18
CA VAL A 221 25.68 -1.06 -2.59
C VAL A 221 24.89 -2.04 -3.46
N LYS A 222 24.64 -3.27 -2.96
CA LYS A 222 23.83 -4.23 -3.70
C LYS A 222 22.41 -3.72 -3.92
N ALA A 223 21.74 -3.20 -2.89
CA ALA A 223 20.37 -2.70 -2.98
C ALA A 223 20.26 -1.55 -4.00
N TYR A 224 21.14 -0.57 -3.96
CA TYR A 224 21.14 0.52 -4.95
C TYR A 224 21.43 0.05 -6.38
N ARG A 225 22.34 -0.91 -6.56
CA ARG A 225 22.60 -1.51 -7.88
C ARG A 225 21.40 -2.31 -8.40
N ASP A 226 20.69 -2.99 -7.53
CA ASP A 226 19.48 -3.74 -7.92
C ASP A 226 18.37 -2.78 -8.37
N CYS A 227 18.17 -1.63 -7.70
CA CYS A 227 17.30 -0.57 -8.21
C CYS A 227 17.74 -0.06 -9.60
N LEU A 228 19.05 0.14 -9.83
CA LEU A 228 19.56 0.59 -11.14
C LEU A 228 19.41 -0.44 -12.26
N LYS A 229 19.26 -1.74 -11.94
CA LYS A 229 18.89 -2.75 -12.94
C LYS A 229 17.44 -2.60 -13.41
N LEU A 230 16.55 -2.22 -12.48
CA LEU A 230 15.14 -1.95 -12.78
C LEU A 230 14.97 -0.60 -13.47
N LYS A 231 15.69 0.41 -13.01
CA LYS A 231 15.63 1.80 -13.50
C LYS A 231 17.03 2.35 -13.80
N PRO A 232 17.57 2.08 -15.00
CA PRO A 232 18.89 2.60 -15.40
C PRO A 232 18.97 4.13 -15.31
N GLY A 233 20.01 4.63 -14.63
CA GLY A 233 20.22 6.07 -14.48
C GLY A 233 19.42 6.72 -13.33
N GLU A 234 18.79 5.96 -12.44
CA GLU A 234 18.05 6.51 -11.30
C GLU A 234 18.97 7.36 -10.41
N PRO A 235 18.68 8.70 -10.28
CA PRO A 235 19.69 9.65 -9.78
C PRO A 235 19.97 9.49 -8.29
N LYS A 236 18.98 9.09 -7.49
CA LYS A 236 19.16 8.91 -6.03
C LYS A 236 20.10 7.74 -5.75
N SER A 237 19.90 6.59 -6.41
CA SER A 237 20.79 5.43 -6.26
C SER A 237 22.22 5.72 -6.72
N LEU A 238 22.39 6.47 -7.81
CA LEU A 238 23.72 6.89 -8.27
C LEU A 238 24.41 7.82 -7.25
N GLY A 239 23.67 8.76 -6.68
CA GLY A 239 24.17 9.66 -5.64
C GLY A 239 24.64 8.91 -4.40
N GLU A 240 23.83 7.98 -3.92
CA GLU A 240 24.15 7.16 -2.72
C GLU A 240 25.33 6.23 -2.94
N LEU A 241 25.48 5.63 -4.12
CA LEU A 241 26.67 4.85 -4.48
C LEU A 241 27.94 5.72 -4.48
N GLY A 242 27.83 6.98 -4.92
CA GLY A 242 28.90 7.98 -4.81
C GLY A 242 29.26 8.26 -3.36
N TYR A 243 28.26 8.53 -2.53
CA TYR A 243 28.44 8.77 -1.09
C TYR A 243 29.12 7.58 -0.38
N ILE A 244 28.67 6.35 -0.62
CA ILE A 244 29.30 5.15 -0.03
C ILE A 244 30.76 5.01 -0.45
N ARG A 245 31.09 5.27 -1.72
CA ARG A 245 32.48 5.25 -2.21
C ARG A 245 33.34 6.24 -1.43
N ASP A 246 32.85 7.47 -1.27
CA ASP A 246 33.59 8.54 -0.59
C ASP A 246 33.71 8.26 0.93
N LEU A 247 32.70 7.65 1.54
CA LEU A 247 32.72 7.20 2.93
C LEU A 247 33.84 6.15 3.15
N ARG A 248 33.96 5.16 2.26
CA ARG A 248 35.02 4.13 2.32
C ARG A 248 36.41 4.72 2.16
N ALA A 249 36.59 5.70 1.26
CA ALA A 249 37.87 6.35 1.04
C ALA A 249 38.38 7.16 2.25
N ARG A 250 37.46 7.64 3.10
CA ARG A 250 37.81 8.36 4.35
C ARG A 250 38.13 7.46 5.53
N SER A 251 37.73 6.19 5.42
CA SER A 251 37.93 5.19 6.51
C SER A 251 39.26 4.46 6.37
N HIS A 252 40.02 4.74 5.35
CA HIS A 252 41.40 4.29 5.09
C HIS A 252 42.38 5.44 5.21
#